data_9d3c349308076a1542704f0fb2da4283
#
_entry.id   9d3c349308076a1542704f0fb2da4283
#
_cell.length_a   1.000
_cell.length_b   1.000
_cell.length_c   1.000
_cell.angle_alpha   90.00
_cell.angle_beta   90.00
_cell.angle_gamma   90.00
#
_symmetry.space_group_name_H-M   'P 1'
#
loop_
_entity.id
_entity.type
_entity.pdbx_description
1 polymer ?
#
loop_
_entity_poly.entity_id
_entity_poly.type
_entity_poly.pdbx_seq_one_letter_code
_entity_poly.pdbx_strand_id
1 'polypeptide(L)' 'MKFTVTSGAGTTEVIDRRASAWAALELVLALLGRRRNDVRIFDEDGRRRTPAELCLLAAREVAMLPDHQD' A
#
# COMPACT_ATOMS: atom_id res chain seq x y z
N MET A 1 -7.88 2.83 7.08
CA MET A 1 -7.83 1.45 6.53
C MET A 1 -6.39 0.96 6.52
N LYS A 2 -6.16 -0.20 7.06
CA LYS A 2 -4.81 -0.74 7.17
C LYS A 2 -4.50 -1.66 6.02
N PHE A 3 -3.23 -1.72 5.65
CA PHE A 3 -2.77 -2.56 4.55
C PHE A 3 -1.54 -3.35 4.94
N THR A 4 -1.40 -4.52 4.36
CA THR A 4 -0.20 -5.34 4.49
C THR A 4 0.42 -5.45 3.11
N VAL A 5 1.70 -5.11 3.01
CA VAL A 5 2.44 -5.21 1.75
C VAL A 5 3.52 -6.26 1.93
N THR A 6 3.57 -7.22 1.01
CA THR A 6 4.58 -8.27 1.06
C THR A 6 5.39 -8.27 -0.22
N SER A 7 6.62 -8.67 -0.14
CA SER A 7 7.48 -8.89 -1.31
C SER A 7 8.48 -9.98 -0.98
N GLY A 8 8.96 -10.67 -2.01
CA GLY A 8 9.90 -11.78 -1.85
C GLY A 8 9.20 -13.09 -1.54
N ALA A 9 9.98 -14.12 -1.28
CA ALA A 9 9.47 -15.44 -1.00
C ALA A 9 10.44 -16.16 -0.07
N GLY A 10 9.90 -17.13 0.68
CA GLY A 10 10.72 -17.93 1.59
C GLY A 10 11.39 -17.08 2.65
N THR A 11 12.67 -17.30 2.85
CA THR A 11 13.42 -16.59 3.89
C THR A 11 13.70 -15.13 3.54
N THR A 12 13.46 -14.74 2.30
CA THR A 12 13.67 -13.37 1.88
C THR A 12 12.36 -12.57 1.82
N GLU A 13 11.27 -13.16 2.24
CA GLU A 13 9.99 -12.47 2.24
C GLU A 13 10.00 -11.32 3.24
N VAL A 14 9.53 -10.17 2.80
CA VAL A 14 9.38 -9.00 3.64
C VAL A 14 7.91 -8.71 3.79
N ILE A 15 7.46 -8.52 5.02
CA ILE A 15 6.07 -8.21 5.33
C ILE A 15 6.07 -6.88 6.06
N ASP A 16 5.32 -5.91 5.56
CA ASP A 16 5.24 -4.60 6.16
C ASP A 16 3.79 -4.19 6.26
N ARG A 17 3.42 -3.57 7.35
CA ARG A 17 2.05 -3.11 7.59
C ARG A 17 2.03 -1.60 7.60
N ARG A 18 1.04 -1.04 6.92
CA ARG A 18 0.86 0.40 6.85
C ARG A 18 -0.54 0.78 7.30
N ALA A 19 -0.64 1.93 7.94
CA ALA A 19 -1.89 2.34 8.56
C ALA A 19 -2.84 3.04 7.58
N SER A 20 -2.39 3.36 6.38
CA SER A 20 -3.22 4.06 5.41
C SER A 20 -2.88 3.63 4.00
N ALA A 21 -3.80 3.90 3.07
CA ALA A 21 -3.56 3.59 1.65
C ALA A 21 -2.40 4.41 1.11
N TRP A 22 -2.28 5.67 1.51
CA TRP A 22 -1.18 6.52 1.05
C TRP A 22 0.18 5.95 1.50
N ALA A 23 0.29 5.57 2.77
CA ALA A 23 1.54 5.00 3.28
C ALA A 23 1.88 3.67 2.60
N ALA A 24 0.87 2.85 2.33
CA ALA A 24 1.06 1.59 1.62
C ALA A 24 1.50 1.85 0.18
N LEU A 25 0.91 2.84 -0.48
CA LEU A 25 1.27 3.19 -1.85
C LEU A 25 2.72 3.66 -1.94
N GLU A 26 3.16 4.49 -1.00
CA GLU A 26 4.55 4.94 -0.96
C GLU A 26 5.51 3.75 -0.86
N LEU A 27 5.18 2.77 -0.02
CA LEU A 27 6.00 1.58 0.13
C LEU A 27 6.01 0.75 -1.16
N VAL A 28 4.84 0.55 -1.77
CA VAL A 28 4.74 -0.21 -3.01
C VAL A 28 5.58 0.43 -4.11
N LEU A 29 5.49 1.75 -4.26
CA LEU A 29 6.27 2.45 -5.27
C LEU A 29 7.77 2.32 -5.01
N ALA A 30 8.17 2.38 -3.74
CA ALA A 30 9.58 2.20 -3.39
C ALA A 30 10.06 0.79 -3.73
N LEU A 31 9.24 -0.23 -3.46
CA LEU A 31 9.60 -1.62 -3.77
C LEU A 31 9.68 -1.85 -5.28
N LEU A 32 8.73 -1.32 -6.02
CA LEU A 32 8.75 -1.43 -7.48
C LEU A 32 9.95 -0.70 -8.07
N GLY A 33 10.33 0.44 -7.49
CA GLY A 33 11.53 1.16 -7.89
C GLY A 33 12.81 0.39 -7.66
N ARG A 34 12.78 -0.58 -6.73
CA ARG A 34 13.90 -1.48 -6.48
C ARG A 34 13.80 -2.76 -7.31
N ARG A 35 12.94 -2.77 -8.31
CA ARG A 35 12.73 -3.91 -9.21
C ARG A 35 12.22 -5.16 -8.51
N ARG A 36 11.42 -4.99 -7.46
CA ARG A 36 10.75 -6.10 -6.82
C ARG A 36 9.53 -6.45 -7.64
N ASN A 37 9.45 -7.71 -8.11
CA ASN A 37 8.39 -8.11 -9.03
C ASN A 37 7.23 -8.81 -8.36
N ASP A 38 7.36 -9.21 -7.14
CA ASP A 38 6.36 -10.02 -6.46
C ASP A 38 5.73 -9.27 -5.31
N VAL A 39 5.53 -7.98 -5.48
CA VAL A 39 4.87 -7.15 -4.46
C VAL A 39 3.39 -7.50 -4.43
N ARG A 40 2.89 -7.80 -3.23
CA ARG A 40 1.50 -8.15 -3.00
C ARG A 40 0.94 -7.22 -1.95
N ILE A 41 -0.29 -6.79 -2.16
CA ILE A 41 -0.96 -5.84 -1.27
C ILE A 41 -2.25 -6.47 -0.79
N PHE A 42 -2.47 -6.46 0.53
CA PHE A 42 -3.70 -6.97 1.12
C PHE A 42 -4.31 -5.87 1.99
N ASP A 43 -5.63 -5.74 1.94
CA ASP A 43 -6.34 -4.81 2.82
C ASP A 43 -6.55 -5.45 4.20
N GLU A 44 -7.23 -4.74 5.09
CA GLU A 44 -7.41 -5.23 6.45
C GLU A 44 -8.36 -6.43 6.52
N ASP A 45 -9.12 -6.69 5.47
CA ASP A 45 -9.97 -7.87 5.38
C ASP A 45 -9.23 -9.06 4.77
N GLY A 46 -7.97 -8.88 4.42
CA GLY A 46 -7.17 -9.92 3.79
C GLY A 46 -7.40 -10.06 2.30
N ARG A 47 -8.11 -9.14 1.67
CA ARG A 47 -8.34 -9.16 0.23
C ARG A 47 -7.18 -8.56 -0.50
N ARG A 48 -6.80 -9.21 -1.59
CA ARG A 48 -5.70 -8.72 -2.39
C ARG A 48 -6.12 -7.49 -3.18
N ARG A 49 -5.26 -6.48 -3.20
CA ARG A 49 -5.47 -5.25 -3.94
C ARG A 49 -4.37 -5.06 -4.98
N THR A 50 -4.71 -4.44 -6.10
CA THR A 50 -3.73 -4.08 -7.12
C THR A 50 -3.14 -2.71 -6.81
N PRO A 51 -1.96 -2.37 -7.35
CA PRO A 51 -1.43 -1.02 -7.19
C PRO A 51 -2.40 0.06 -7.70
N ALA A 52 -3.13 -0.21 -8.78
CA ALA A 52 -4.12 0.73 -9.30
C ALA A 52 -5.24 0.98 -8.28
N GLU A 53 -5.75 -0.09 -7.66
CA GLU A 53 -6.76 0.05 -6.62
C GLU A 53 -6.22 0.84 -5.43
N LEU A 54 -4.97 0.60 -5.06
CA LEU A 54 -4.34 1.32 -3.97
C LEU A 54 -4.22 2.80 -4.28
N CYS A 55 -3.90 3.16 -5.51
CA CYS A 55 -3.88 4.55 -5.94
C CYS A 55 -5.25 5.21 -5.76
N LEU A 56 -6.32 4.53 -6.13
CA LEU A 56 -7.66 5.05 -5.96
C LEU A 56 -8.01 5.23 -4.50
N LEU A 57 -7.64 4.27 -3.66
CA LEU A 57 -7.91 4.36 -2.23
C LEU A 57 -7.10 5.49 -1.59
N ALA A 58 -5.85 5.66 -2.00
CA ALA A 58 -5.02 6.76 -1.50
C ALA A 58 -5.61 8.12 -1.90
N ALA A 59 -6.10 8.23 -3.12
CA ALA A 59 -6.74 9.46 -3.59
C ALA A 59 -8.00 9.77 -2.77
N ARG A 60 -8.77 8.74 -2.42
CA ARG A 60 -9.95 8.93 -1.57
C ARG A 60 -9.56 9.38 -0.17
N GLU A 61 -8.48 8.87 0.38
CA GLU A 61 -8.01 9.32 1.68
C GLU A 61 -7.67 10.80 1.67
N VAL A 62 -6.99 11.25 0.63
CA VAL A 62 -6.63 12.66 0.51
C VAL A 62 -7.89 13.52 0.39
N ALA A 63 -8.86 13.07 -0.41
CA ALA A 63 -10.11 13.79 -0.59
C ALA A 63 -10.94 13.87 0.69
N MET A 64 -10.76 12.93 1.60
CA MET A 64 -11.51 12.89 2.86
C MET A 64 -10.77 13.53 4.02
N LEU A 65 -9.56 14.02 3.81
CA LEU A 65 -8.86 14.72 4.87
C LEU A 65 -9.58 16.01 5.22
N PRO A 66 -9.55 16.41 6.48
CA PRO A 66 -10.13 17.70 6.87
C PRO A 66 -9.49 18.83 6.09
N ASP A 67 -10.30 19.82 5.76
CA ASP A 67 -9.80 20.97 5.07
C ASP A 67 -9.09 21.87 6.05
N HIS A 68 -7.80 22.00 5.93
CA HIS A 68 -7.03 22.82 6.83
C HIS A 68 -6.65 24.13 6.23
N GLN A 69 -7.36 24.55 5.24
CA GLN A 69 -6.99 25.74 4.66
C GLN A 69 -7.40 26.79 5.48
N ASP A 70 -7.20 27.20 6.16
CA ASP A 70 -7.52 28.27 6.83
C ASP A 70 -7.48 29.35 6.38
#